data_1539c96764d335d512a83bfbb2253a55
#
_entry.id   1539c96764d335d512a83bfbb2253a55
#
_cell.length_a   1.000
_cell.length_b   1.000
_cell.length_c   1.000
_cell.angle_alpha   90.00
_cell.angle_beta   90.00
_cell.angle_gamma   90.00
#
_symmetry.space_group_name_H-M   'P 1'
#
loop_
_entity.id
_entity.type
_entity.pdbx_description
1 polymer ?
#
loop_
_entity_poly.entity_id
_entity_poly.type
_entity_poly.pdbx_seq_one_letter_code
_entity_poly.pdbx_strand_id
1 'polypeptide(L)'
;MRRLIVAAAIALAGSVPTAAQLEGALAKSSSQVQLVEVYATVIDERGELVTGLRQNDFQVYENNQLQDISTFAAGEFPLTVALGVDRSWSMAGKPLELAKQASRGFLNQLKTGDRAMVVAISSSADIIAPLSSDRPTQGRAIAALDPWSTTALRDAIVAALDRLEPESGRQALVLFSDGNDRYSSATEAQVISRARRSNALIYPITIGKQRPAFLAELAVLTGGRSFLLKDATELEKTLSTIARELRYQYLLGYAPSNPIEEGAHEWRSIRVTLTGNHPGLRVRARDGYTTD
;
A
#
# COMPACT_ATOMS: atom_id res chain seq x y z
N MET A 1 68.17 62.79 -10.45
CA MET A 1 66.83 62.41 -11.01
C MET A 1 66.50 61.04 -10.43
N ARG A 2 65.66 61.03 -9.40
CA ARG A 2 65.13 59.78 -8.77
C ARG A 2 63.64 59.64 -9.21
N ARG A 3 63.33 58.57 -9.92
CA ARG A 3 61.97 58.20 -10.29
C ARG A 3 61.36 57.39 -9.15
N LEU A 4 60.29 57.93 -8.57
CA LEU A 4 59.41 57.17 -7.64
C LEU A 4 58.49 56.26 -8.49
N ILE A 5 58.49 55.00 -8.15
CA ILE A 5 57.51 54.02 -8.64
C ILE A 5 56.45 53.87 -7.55
N VAL A 6 55.22 54.31 -7.88
CA VAL A 6 54.06 54.10 -7.00
C VAL A 6 53.45 52.73 -7.39
N ALA A 7 53.49 51.79 -6.48
CA ALA A 7 52.81 50.50 -6.65
C ALA A 7 51.35 50.61 -6.11
N ALA A 8 50.39 50.47 -6.98
CA ALA A 8 48.98 50.39 -6.59
C ALA A 8 48.62 48.97 -6.16
N ALA A 9 48.34 48.79 -4.90
CA ALA A 9 47.82 47.52 -4.37
C ALA A 9 46.27 47.48 -4.59
N ILE A 10 45.82 46.58 -5.47
CA ILE A 10 44.37 46.28 -5.63
C ILE A 10 43.98 45.30 -4.53
N ALA A 11 43.23 45.74 -3.55
CA ALA A 11 42.63 44.88 -2.53
C ALA A 11 41.38 44.26 -3.12
N LEU A 12 41.43 42.94 -3.44
CA LEU A 12 40.24 42.12 -3.70
C LEU A 12 39.51 41.89 -2.36
N ALA A 13 38.47 42.68 -2.10
CA ALA A 13 37.54 42.38 -1.02
C ALA A 13 36.62 41.24 -1.43
N GLY A 14 37.03 40.02 -1.15
CA GLY A 14 36.14 38.84 -1.22
C GLY A 14 35.14 38.93 -0.07
N SER A 15 33.88 39.12 -0.37
CA SER A 15 32.80 39.08 0.63
C SER A 15 32.65 37.69 1.17
N VAL A 16 32.99 37.50 2.44
CA VAL A 16 32.67 36.22 3.15
C VAL A 16 31.15 36.19 3.34
N PRO A 17 30.47 35.09 2.90
CA PRO A 17 29.02 35.00 3.08
C PRO A 17 28.67 35.01 4.57
N THR A 18 27.64 35.76 4.94
CA THR A 18 27.15 35.85 6.31
C THR A 18 26.53 34.50 6.75
N ALA A 19 26.50 34.22 8.06
CA ALA A 19 25.91 33.02 8.62
C ALA A 19 24.45 32.82 8.14
N ALA A 20 23.68 33.87 7.98
CA ALA A 20 22.33 33.86 7.45
C ALA A 20 22.25 33.43 5.96
N GLN A 21 23.28 33.72 5.16
CA GLN A 21 23.38 33.25 3.76
C GLN A 21 23.77 31.77 3.68
N LEU A 22 24.59 31.30 4.62
CA LEU A 22 24.91 29.89 4.76
C LEU A 22 23.72 29.08 5.30
N GLU A 23 22.98 29.59 6.29
CA GLU A 23 21.73 28.96 6.77
C GLU A 23 20.65 28.92 5.69
N GLY A 24 20.47 29.98 4.92
CA GLY A 24 19.55 30.01 3.79
C GLY A 24 19.95 29.06 2.64
N ALA A 25 21.26 28.86 2.42
CA ALA A 25 21.77 27.88 1.44
C ALA A 25 21.64 26.44 1.94
N LEU A 26 21.85 26.20 3.25
CA LEU A 26 21.65 24.89 3.88
C LEU A 26 20.15 24.54 3.98
N ALA A 27 19.27 25.51 4.24
CA ALA A 27 17.82 25.31 4.24
C ALA A 27 17.26 25.00 2.83
N LYS A 28 17.86 25.53 1.77
CA LYS A 28 17.50 25.19 0.38
C LYS A 28 18.07 23.84 -0.10
N SER A 29 19.00 23.25 0.63
CA SER A 29 19.64 21.97 0.27
C SER A 29 19.04 20.76 0.98
N SER A 30 18.10 20.93 1.89
CA SER A 30 17.31 19.84 2.49
C SER A 30 15.99 19.62 1.74
N SER A 31 16.02 19.52 0.41
CA SER A 31 14.96 18.81 -0.28
C SER A 31 15.07 17.35 0.19
N GLN A 32 14.23 16.94 1.14
CA GLN A 32 14.03 15.52 1.41
C GLN A 32 13.69 14.88 0.07
N VAL A 33 14.61 14.06 -0.44
CA VAL A 33 14.34 13.26 -1.65
C VAL A 33 13.18 12.36 -1.29
N GLN A 34 12.00 12.71 -1.76
CA GLN A 34 10.80 11.94 -1.50
C GLN A 34 10.89 10.63 -2.29
N LEU A 35 11.18 9.54 -1.56
CA LEU A 35 11.26 8.21 -2.14
C LEU A 35 9.85 7.66 -2.38
N VAL A 36 9.55 7.29 -3.61
CA VAL A 36 8.31 6.59 -3.96
C VAL A 36 8.57 5.09 -3.91
N GLU A 37 7.87 4.39 -3.02
CA GLU A 37 7.93 2.93 -2.88
C GLU A 37 6.80 2.27 -3.67
N VAL A 38 7.16 1.29 -4.48
CA VAL A 38 6.22 0.49 -5.29
C VAL A 38 6.41 -0.98 -4.98
N TYR A 39 5.37 -1.62 -4.46
CA TYR A 39 5.37 -3.07 -4.27
C TYR A 39 4.83 -3.76 -5.52
N ALA A 40 5.66 -4.58 -6.15
CA ALA A 40 5.33 -5.30 -7.37
C ALA A 40 5.21 -6.81 -7.12
N THR A 41 4.15 -7.41 -7.65
CA THR A 41 3.95 -8.85 -7.70
C THR A 41 4.16 -9.33 -9.13
N VAL A 42 5.00 -10.34 -9.34
CA VAL A 42 5.19 -10.98 -10.64
C VAL A 42 4.58 -12.37 -10.62
N ILE A 43 3.75 -12.66 -11.60
CA ILE A 43 3.08 -13.95 -11.76
C ILE A 43 3.29 -14.52 -13.17
N ASP A 44 3.32 -15.82 -13.27
CA ASP A 44 3.34 -16.55 -14.55
C ASP A 44 1.93 -16.71 -15.16
N GLU A 45 1.83 -17.40 -16.28
CA GLU A 45 0.56 -17.70 -16.97
C GLU A 45 -0.41 -18.54 -16.14
N ARG A 46 0.11 -19.33 -15.19
CA ARG A 46 -0.68 -20.13 -14.27
C ARG A 46 -1.14 -19.35 -13.05
N GLY A 47 -0.66 -18.10 -12.91
CA GLY A 47 -0.93 -17.23 -11.75
C GLY A 47 -0.05 -17.55 -10.55
N GLU A 48 1.02 -18.36 -10.71
CA GLU A 48 1.99 -18.63 -9.66
C GLU A 48 2.99 -17.49 -9.53
N LEU A 49 3.46 -17.26 -8.29
CA LEU A 49 4.42 -16.22 -7.98
C LEU A 49 5.79 -16.52 -8.57
N VAL A 50 6.35 -15.56 -9.27
CA VAL A 50 7.73 -15.62 -9.79
C VAL A 50 8.64 -14.87 -8.83
N THR A 51 9.62 -15.60 -8.29
CA THR A 51 10.65 -15.09 -7.36
C THR A 51 12.03 -15.15 -8.02
N GLY A 52 13.01 -14.45 -7.42
CA GLY A 52 14.40 -14.48 -7.89
C GLY A 52 14.76 -13.50 -8.99
N LEU A 53 13.83 -12.61 -9.39
CA LEU A 53 14.15 -11.50 -10.27
C LEU A 53 15.05 -10.48 -9.55
N ARG A 54 15.86 -9.78 -10.33
CA ARG A 54 16.82 -8.76 -9.87
C ARG A 54 16.37 -7.37 -10.27
N GLN A 55 16.96 -6.34 -9.70
CA GLN A 55 16.65 -4.95 -10.03
C GLN A 55 16.64 -4.67 -11.54
N ASN A 56 17.65 -5.18 -12.27
CA ASN A 56 17.79 -4.96 -13.70
C ASN A 56 16.71 -5.65 -14.55
N ASP A 57 15.92 -6.53 -13.95
CA ASP A 57 14.79 -7.17 -14.62
C ASP A 57 13.55 -6.27 -14.61
N PHE A 58 13.58 -5.12 -13.92
CA PHE A 58 12.45 -4.20 -13.79
C PHE A 58 12.71 -2.85 -14.43
N GLN A 59 11.64 -2.24 -14.93
CA GLN A 59 11.56 -0.84 -15.31
C GLN A 59 10.35 -0.20 -14.65
N VAL A 60 10.54 0.98 -14.06
CA VAL A 60 9.48 1.79 -13.46
C VAL A 60 9.32 3.05 -14.29
N TYR A 61 8.09 3.37 -14.63
CA TYR A 61 7.72 4.60 -15.33
C TYR A 61 6.77 5.41 -14.45
N GLU A 62 7.06 6.70 -14.30
CA GLU A 62 6.15 7.69 -13.73
C GLU A 62 5.73 8.67 -14.83
N ASN A 63 4.43 8.87 -15.03
CA ASN A 63 3.89 9.70 -16.13
C ASN A 63 4.53 9.38 -17.49
N ASN A 64 4.73 8.08 -17.78
CA ASN A 64 5.42 7.52 -18.95
C ASN A 64 6.93 7.85 -19.06
N GLN A 65 7.54 8.50 -18.06
CA GLN A 65 8.97 8.75 -17.99
C GLN A 65 9.65 7.65 -17.19
N LEU A 66 10.71 7.03 -17.76
CA LEU A 66 11.52 6.01 -17.07
C LEU A 66 12.18 6.62 -15.83
N GLN A 67 12.11 5.89 -14.72
CA GLN A 67 12.70 6.27 -13.45
C GLN A 67 13.85 5.36 -13.07
N ASP A 68 14.86 5.91 -12.41
CA ASP A 68 15.98 5.14 -11.88
C ASP A 68 15.60 4.47 -10.56
N ILE A 69 15.63 3.15 -10.51
CA ILE A 69 15.36 2.38 -9.30
C ILE A 69 16.57 2.54 -8.37
N SER A 70 16.44 3.34 -7.33
CA SER A 70 17.48 3.59 -6.32
C SER A 70 17.43 2.62 -5.15
N THR A 71 16.28 2.00 -4.90
CA THR A 71 16.07 1.01 -3.86
C THR A 71 15.42 -0.23 -4.45
N PHE A 72 16.04 -1.38 -4.24
CA PHE A 72 15.51 -2.68 -4.64
C PHE A 72 15.62 -3.65 -3.49
N ALA A 73 14.52 -4.33 -3.22
CA ALA A 73 14.55 -5.44 -2.30
C ALA A 73 13.59 -6.54 -2.75
N ALA A 74 13.99 -7.78 -2.57
CA ALA A 74 13.20 -8.97 -2.84
C ALA A 74 13.20 -9.87 -1.61
N GLY A 75 12.07 -10.46 -1.29
CA GLY A 75 11.98 -11.38 -0.16
C GLY A 75 11.03 -10.91 0.93
N GLU A 76 11.31 -11.31 2.16
CA GLU A 76 10.41 -11.13 3.28
C GLU A 76 10.66 -9.82 4.01
N PHE A 77 9.67 -8.93 3.96
CA PHE A 77 9.65 -7.69 4.73
C PHE A 77 8.55 -7.74 5.78
N PRO A 78 8.69 -6.99 6.89
CA PRO A 78 7.60 -6.80 7.83
C PRO A 78 6.33 -6.31 7.13
N LEU A 79 5.19 -6.84 7.54
CA LEU A 79 3.87 -6.55 6.99
C LEU A 79 3.00 -5.90 8.06
N THR A 80 2.36 -4.80 7.71
CA THR A 80 1.28 -4.20 8.49
C THR A 80 -0.04 -4.45 7.77
N VAL A 81 -0.97 -5.18 8.40
CA VAL A 81 -2.21 -5.59 7.76
C VAL A 81 -3.44 -5.16 8.55
N ALA A 82 -4.44 -4.62 7.85
CA ALA A 82 -5.80 -4.51 8.32
C ALA A 82 -6.61 -5.69 7.79
N LEU A 83 -7.23 -6.46 8.69
CA LEU A 83 -8.10 -7.56 8.33
C LEU A 83 -9.56 -7.17 8.60
N GLY A 84 -10.31 -6.90 7.54
CA GLY A 84 -11.72 -6.56 7.60
C GLY A 84 -12.62 -7.81 7.55
N VAL A 85 -13.45 -8.00 8.55
CA VAL A 85 -14.36 -9.15 8.69
C VAL A 85 -15.80 -8.65 8.68
N ASP A 86 -16.52 -8.92 7.60
CA ASP A 86 -17.94 -8.63 7.53
C ASP A 86 -18.72 -9.57 8.45
N ARG A 87 -19.44 -8.98 9.41
CA ARG A 87 -20.31 -9.68 10.35
C ARG A 87 -21.79 -9.32 10.19
N SER A 88 -22.16 -8.73 9.07
CA SER A 88 -23.56 -8.38 8.77
C SER A 88 -24.48 -9.60 8.79
N TRP A 89 -25.79 -9.38 8.89
CA TRP A 89 -26.77 -10.46 8.92
C TRP A 89 -26.71 -11.40 7.71
N SER A 90 -26.26 -10.91 6.55
CA SER A 90 -26.08 -11.76 5.36
C SER A 90 -24.94 -12.77 5.51
N MET A 91 -23.99 -12.50 6.41
CA MET A 91 -22.89 -13.42 6.76
C MET A 91 -23.23 -14.35 7.92
N ALA A 92 -24.41 -14.26 8.53
CA ALA A 92 -24.77 -15.04 9.70
C ALA A 92 -24.69 -16.56 9.48
N GLY A 93 -24.34 -17.29 10.53
CA GLY A 93 -24.20 -18.74 10.53
C GLY A 93 -22.89 -19.23 9.93
N LYS A 94 -22.95 -20.26 9.07
CA LYS A 94 -21.74 -20.92 8.52
C LYS A 94 -20.76 -19.97 7.82
N PRO A 95 -21.19 -18.96 7.01
CA PRO A 95 -20.25 -18.04 6.39
C PRO A 95 -19.38 -17.28 7.40
N LEU A 96 -19.97 -16.75 8.48
CA LEU A 96 -19.24 -16.02 9.52
C LEU A 96 -18.28 -16.95 10.29
N GLU A 97 -18.70 -18.17 10.61
CA GLU A 97 -17.82 -19.14 11.31
C GLU A 97 -16.60 -19.52 10.44
N LEU A 98 -16.79 -19.73 9.15
CA LEU A 98 -15.68 -19.96 8.23
C LEU A 98 -14.78 -18.74 8.09
N ALA A 99 -15.37 -17.53 8.09
CA ALA A 99 -14.63 -16.28 8.11
C ALA A 99 -13.77 -16.11 9.36
N LYS A 100 -14.31 -16.43 10.54
CA LYS A 100 -13.55 -16.45 11.81
C LYS A 100 -12.39 -17.45 11.77
N GLN A 101 -12.65 -18.67 11.28
CA GLN A 101 -11.62 -19.69 11.16
C GLN A 101 -10.50 -19.27 10.21
N ALA A 102 -10.86 -18.83 9.00
CA ALA A 102 -9.93 -18.37 7.97
C ALA A 102 -9.10 -17.16 8.43
N SER A 103 -9.73 -16.20 9.13
CA SER A 103 -9.07 -15.04 9.70
C SER A 103 -8.00 -15.42 10.72
N ARG A 104 -8.31 -16.34 11.64
CA ARG A 104 -7.32 -16.86 12.60
C ARG A 104 -6.20 -17.61 11.90
N GLY A 105 -6.53 -18.45 10.89
CA GLY A 105 -5.55 -19.12 10.06
C GLY A 105 -4.59 -18.15 9.35
N PHE A 106 -5.11 -17.06 8.81
CA PHE A 106 -4.31 -15.99 8.21
C PHE A 106 -3.38 -15.32 9.23
N LEU A 107 -3.91 -14.92 10.38
CA LEU A 107 -3.09 -14.30 11.44
C LEU A 107 -1.96 -15.22 11.92
N ASN A 108 -2.19 -16.52 11.99
CA ASN A 108 -1.17 -17.51 12.37
C ASN A 108 -0.06 -17.68 11.32
N GLN A 109 -0.27 -17.29 10.08
CA GLN A 109 0.75 -17.28 9.02
C GLN A 109 1.62 -16.03 9.05
N LEU A 110 1.24 -14.99 9.81
CA LEU A 110 2.03 -13.79 9.98
C LEU A 110 3.24 -14.07 10.87
N LYS A 111 4.38 -13.45 10.55
CA LYS A 111 5.65 -13.63 11.26
C LYS A 111 5.76 -12.68 12.46
N THR A 112 6.78 -12.90 13.28
CA THR A 112 7.02 -12.13 14.53
C THR A 112 7.14 -10.62 14.29
N GLY A 113 7.68 -10.18 13.14
CA GLY A 113 7.79 -8.76 12.80
C GLY A 113 6.52 -8.16 12.19
N ASP A 114 5.51 -8.98 11.87
CA ASP A 114 4.29 -8.50 11.25
C ASP A 114 3.30 -7.99 12.31
N ARG A 115 2.59 -6.91 11.95
CA ARG A 115 1.53 -6.33 12.79
C ARG A 115 0.19 -6.44 12.09
N ALA A 116 -0.86 -6.72 12.84
CA ALA A 116 -2.21 -6.79 12.30
C ALA A 116 -3.20 -6.04 13.19
N MET A 117 -4.22 -5.46 12.60
CA MET A 117 -5.46 -5.03 13.26
C MET A 117 -6.64 -5.79 12.69
N VAL A 118 -7.71 -5.90 13.46
CA VAL A 118 -8.96 -6.53 13.02
C VAL A 118 -10.08 -5.50 13.07
N VAL A 119 -10.74 -5.34 11.92
CA VAL A 119 -11.88 -4.44 11.73
C VAL A 119 -13.14 -5.27 11.52
N ALA A 120 -14.09 -5.17 12.44
CA ALA A 120 -15.42 -5.75 12.27
C ALA A 120 -16.27 -4.82 11.42
N ILE A 121 -16.82 -5.33 10.33
CA ILE A 121 -17.64 -4.57 9.39
C ILE A 121 -19.12 -4.91 9.66
N SER A 122 -19.90 -3.87 9.94
CA SER A 122 -21.36 -3.94 10.08
C SER A 122 -21.96 -2.61 9.62
N SER A 123 -22.99 -2.07 10.27
CA SER A 123 -23.42 -0.68 10.06
C SER A 123 -22.37 0.36 10.52
N SER A 124 -21.30 -0.09 11.14
CA SER A 124 -20.11 0.68 11.51
C SER A 124 -18.87 -0.13 11.21
N ALA A 125 -17.72 0.55 11.24
CA ALA A 125 -16.40 -0.05 11.15
C ALA A 125 -15.75 -0.02 12.54
N ASP A 126 -15.76 -1.16 13.24
CA ASP A 126 -15.27 -1.23 14.61
C ASP A 126 -13.89 -1.90 14.64
N ILE A 127 -12.87 -1.21 15.16
CA ILE A 127 -11.56 -1.82 15.39
C ILE A 127 -11.64 -2.65 16.66
N ILE A 128 -11.90 -3.95 16.49
CA ILE A 128 -12.05 -4.91 17.61
C ILE A 128 -10.72 -5.43 18.16
N ALA A 129 -9.64 -5.31 17.38
CA ALA A 129 -8.28 -5.53 17.84
C ALA A 129 -7.38 -4.47 17.21
N PRO A 130 -6.74 -3.60 18.01
CA PRO A 130 -5.83 -2.57 17.49
C PRO A 130 -4.57 -3.18 16.86
N LEU A 131 -3.86 -2.38 16.08
CA LEU A 131 -2.65 -2.81 15.38
C LEU A 131 -1.57 -3.27 16.36
N SER A 132 -1.26 -4.56 16.33
CA SER A 132 -0.28 -5.18 17.21
C SER A 132 0.25 -6.50 16.62
N SER A 133 1.23 -7.10 17.28
CA SER A 133 1.69 -8.48 17.02
C SER A 133 1.04 -9.50 17.99
N ASP A 134 0.10 -9.09 18.82
CA ASP A 134 -0.58 -9.95 19.81
C ASP A 134 -1.67 -10.83 19.15
N ARG A 135 -1.25 -11.95 18.59
CA ARG A 135 -2.13 -12.93 17.92
C ARG A 135 -3.20 -13.53 18.85
N PRO A 136 -2.88 -13.88 20.12
CA PRO A 136 -3.90 -14.34 21.06
C PRO A 136 -5.04 -13.35 21.25
N THR A 137 -4.75 -12.05 21.43
CA THR A 137 -5.79 -11.01 21.58
C THR A 137 -6.60 -10.84 20.32
N GLN A 138 -5.95 -10.80 19.15
CA GLN A 138 -6.63 -10.73 17.85
C GLN A 138 -7.53 -11.96 17.63
N GLY A 139 -7.04 -13.16 17.94
CA GLY A 139 -7.80 -14.40 17.84
C GLY A 139 -9.04 -14.45 18.74
N ARG A 140 -8.94 -13.93 19.97
CA ARG A 140 -10.09 -13.78 20.87
C ARG A 140 -11.13 -12.78 20.36
N ALA A 141 -10.69 -11.64 19.83
CA ALA A 141 -11.57 -10.63 19.25
C ALA A 141 -12.35 -11.21 18.05
N ILE A 142 -11.69 -11.96 17.16
CA ILE A 142 -12.33 -12.64 16.03
C ILE A 142 -13.33 -13.71 16.52
N ALA A 143 -12.96 -14.50 17.53
CA ALA A 143 -13.84 -15.55 18.07
C ALA A 143 -15.14 -14.99 18.67
N ALA A 144 -15.07 -13.78 19.24
CA ALA A 144 -16.20 -13.08 19.86
C ALA A 144 -17.12 -12.36 18.86
N LEU A 145 -16.83 -12.41 17.56
CA LEU A 145 -17.70 -11.80 16.55
C LEU A 145 -19.04 -12.51 16.48
N ASP A 146 -20.13 -11.76 16.62
CA ASP A 146 -21.47 -12.23 16.38
C ASP A 146 -22.11 -11.46 15.22
N PRO A 147 -23.08 -12.05 14.50
CA PRO A 147 -23.78 -11.35 13.42
C PRO A 147 -24.42 -10.08 13.94
N TRP A 148 -24.25 -8.98 13.22
CA TRP A 148 -24.78 -7.69 13.66
C TRP A 148 -25.10 -6.77 12.48
N SER A 149 -26.33 -6.27 12.44
CA SER A 149 -26.76 -5.17 11.59
C SER A 149 -26.59 -5.40 10.06
N THR A 150 -26.45 -4.34 9.31
CA THR A 150 -26.21 -4.28 7.87
C THR A 150 -24.74 -4.02 7.58
N THR A 151 -24.37 -3.65 6.35
CA THR A 151 -22.97 -3.50 5.92
C THR A 151 -22.67 -2.07 5.50
N ALA A 152 -21.67 -1.43 6.14
CA ALA A 152 -21.05 -0.16 5.74
C ALA A 152 -19.61 -0.43 5.25
N LEU A 153 -19.49 -1.12 4.11
CA LEU A 153 -18.22 -1.63 3.59
C LEU A 153 -17.27 -0.51 3.16
N ARG A 154 -17.78 0.52 2.48
CA ARG A 154 -16.98 1.66 2.02
C ARG A 154 -16.44 2.47 3.19
N ASP A 155 -17.24 2.71 4.22
CA ASP A 155 -16.79 3.39 5.44
C ASP A 155 -15.71 2.56 6.16
N ALA A 156 -15.85 1.23 6.17
CA ALA A 156 -14.85 0.34 6.76
C ALA A 156 -13.52 0.35 5.99
N ILE A 157 -13.56 0.44 4.66
CA ILE A 157 -12.34 0.60 3.84
C ILE A 157 -11.64 1.92 4.18
N VAL A 158 -12.37 3.04 4.23
CA VAL A 158 -11.81 4.35 4.60
C VAL A 158 -11.18 4.29 5.99
N ALA A 159 -11.93 3.82 6.99
CA ALA A 159 -11.44 3.72 8.36
C ALA A 159 -10.18 2.85 8.50
N ALA A 160 -10.12 1.73 7.76
CA ALA A 160 -8.94 0.87 7.74
C ALA A 160 -7.72 1.57 7.11
N LEU A 161 -7.91 2.27 5.98
CA LEU A 161 -6.86 3.03 5.31
C LEU A 161 -6.34 4.18 6.17
N ASP A 162 -7.23 4.89 6.89
CA ASP A 162 -6.84 5.97 7.81
C ASP A 162 -5.97 5.46 8.96
N ARG A 163 -6.23 4.23 9.41
CA ARG A 163 -5.43 3.60 10.48
C ARG A 163 -4.09 3.02 9.99
N LEU A 164 -4.00 2.69 8.70
CA LEU A 164 -2.76 2.23 8.10
C LEU A 164 -1.84 3.41 7.69
N GLU A 165 -2.40 4.60 7.41
CA GLU A 165 -1.66 5.75 6.88
C GLU A 165 -0.39 6.13 7.66
N PRO A 166 -0.39 6.20 9.02
CA PRO A 166 0.80 6.57 9.78
C PRO A 166 1.89 5.48 9.81
N GLU A 167 1.59 4.30 9.29
CA GLU A 167 2.50 3.17 9.30
C GLU A 167 3.45 3.24 8.10
N SER A 168 4.70 2.80 8.29
CA SER A 168 5.70 2.71 7.23
C SER A 168 5.83 1.30 6.69
N GLY A 169 6.45 1.17 5.51
CA GLY A 169 6.72 -0.11 4.87
C GLY A 169 5.48 -0.74 4.23
N ARG A 170 5.51 -2.05 4.06
CA ARG A 170 4.46 -2.78 3.36
C ARG A 170 3.16 -2.82 4.15
N GLN A 171 2.12 -2.28 3.55
CA GLN A 171 0.77 -2.23 4.12
C GLN A 171 -0.20 -3.00 3.26
N ALA A 172 -1.17 -3.66 3.87
CA ALA A 172 -2.26 -4.31 3.16
C ALA A 172 -3.59 -4.20 3.90
N LEU A 173 -4.67 -4.03 3.15
CA LEU A 173 -6.04 -4.21 3.60
C LEU A 173 -6.59 -5.48 2.95
N VAL A 174 -6.84 -6.50 3.77
CA VAL A 174 -7.52 -7.73 3.34
C VAL A 174 -8.91 -7.70 3.94
N LEU A 175 -9.94 -7.76 3.11
CA LEU A 175 -11.31 -7.72 3.58
C LEU A 175 -12.16 -8.76 2.85
N PHE A 176 -13.11 -9.35 3.56
CA PHE A 176 -14.09 -10.24 2.96
C PHE A 176 -15.50 -9.87 3.40
N SER A 177 -16.40 -9.91 2.43
CA SER A 177 -17.80 -9.51 2.52
C SER A 177 -18.59 -10.19 1.40
N ASP A 178 -19.91 -10.22 1.50
CA ASP A 178 -20.79 -10.53 0.36
C ASP A 178 -20.90 -9.36 -0.65
N GLY A 179 -20.25 -8.22 -0.35
CA GLY A 179 -20.15 -7.07 -1.22
C GLY A 179 -21.38 -6.14 -1.24
N ASN A 180 -22.39 -6.41 -0.41
CA ASN A 180 -23.62 -5.63 -0.33
C ASN A 180 -23.46 -4.44 0.63
N ASP A 181 -22.94 -3.33 0.13
CA ASP A 181 -22.90 -2.08 0.90
C ASP A 181 -24.26 -1.39 0.87
N ARG A 182 -24.87 -1.25 2.03
CA ARG A 182 -26.20 -0.62 2.17
C ARG A 182 -26.24 0.56 3.12
N TYR A 183 -25.14 0.82 3.86
CA TYR A 183 -25.20 1.77 4.97
C TYR A 183 -24.05 2.77 4.99
N SER A 184 -23.08 2.66 4.10
CA SER A 184 -21.97 3.61 4.06
C SER A 184 -22.39 5.02 3.71
N SER A 185 -21.80 5.98 4.41
CA SER A 185 -21.85 7.40 4.08
C SER A 185 -20.89 7.76 2.95
N ALA A 186 -19.72 7.11 2.90
CA ALA A 186 -18.72 7.31 1.88
C ALA A 186 -19.21 6.84 0.50
N THR A 187 -18.97 7.64 -0.52
CA THR A 187 -19.19 7.29 -1.93
C THR A 187 -18.02 6.45 -2.46
N GLU A 188 -18.24 5.71 -3.55
CA GLU A 188 -17.16 4.98 -4.23
C GLU A 188 -16.01 5.91 -4.65
N ALA A 189 -16.34 7.10 -5.16
CA ALA A 189 -15.34 8.11 -5.55
C ALA A 189 -14.46 8.57 -4.37
N GLN A 190 -15.05 8.76 -3.19
CA GLN A 190 -14.30 9.11 -1.98
C GLN A 190 -13.35 7.98 -1.55
N VAL A 191 -13.80 6.72 -1.62
CA VAL A 191 -12.96 5.57 -1.30
C VAL A 191 -11.83 5.41 -2.30
N ILE A 192 -12.09 5.56 -3.61
CA ILE A 192 -11.05 5.55 -4.66
C ILE A 192 -10.03 6.66 -4.41
N SER A 193 -10.49 7.88 -4.15
CA SER A 193 -9.60 9.01 -3.82
C SER A 193 -8.73 8.72 -2.58
N ARG A 194 -9.32 8.12 -1.55
CA ARG A 194 -8.58 7.74 -0.33
C ARG A 194 -7.57 6.63 -0.59
N ALA A 195 -7.94 5.62 -1.38
CA ALA A 195 -7.06 4.52 -1.75
C ALA A 195 -5.85 5.00 -2.57
N ARG A 196 -6.03 5.97 -3.47
CA ARG A 196 -4.95 6.57 -4.27
C ARG A 196 -3.91 7.34 -3.45
N ARG A 197 -4.30 7.88 -2.30
CA ARG A 197 -3.37 8.51 -1.33
C ARG A 197 -2.74 7.51 -0.36
N SER A 198 -3.21 6.26 -0.33
CA SER A 198 -2.69 5.21 0.54
C SER A 198 -1.58 4.41 -0.14
N ASN A 199 -0.65 3.90 0.67
CA ASN A 199 0.34 2.91 0.23
C ASN A 199 -0.13 1.45 0.42
N ALA A 200 -1.35 1.25 0.95
CA ALA A 200 -1.87 -0.08 1.25
C ALA A 200 -2.36 -0.80 -0.01
N LEU A 201 -1.91 -2.03 -0.19
CA LEU A 201 -2.49 -2.93 -1.20
C LEU A 201 -3.84 -3.45 -0.71
N ILE A 202 -4.87 -3.38 -1.56
CA ILE A 202 -6.22 -3.81 -1.17
C ILE A 202 -6.55 -5.16 -1.81
N TYR A 203 -6.94 -6.11 -0.96
CA TYR A 203 -7.33 -7.47 -1.33
C TYR A 203 -8.79 -7.73 -0.93
N PRO A 204 -9.75 -7.33 -1.75
CA PRO A 204 -11.17 -7.63 -1.48
C PRO A 204 -11.46 -9.09 -1.86
N ILE A 205 -12.14 -9.79 -0.97
CA ILE A 205 -12.64 -11.15 -1.17
C ILE A 205 -14.17 -11.09 -1.10
N THR A 206 -14.83 -11.30 -2.24
CA THR A 206 -16.29 -11.31 -2.30
C THR A 206 -16.79 -12.76 -2.27
N ILE A 207 -17.77 -13.03 -1.39
CA ILE A 207 -18.46 -14.31 -1.33
C ILE A 207 -19.80 -14.14 -2.01
N GLY A 208 -20.02 -14.80 -3.15
CA GLY A 208 -21.26 -14.67 -3.89
C GLY A 208 -21.18 -14.99 -5.37
N LYS A 209 -22.16 -14.49 -6.13
CA LYS A 209 -22.29 -14.79 -7.56
C LYS A 209 -21.58 -13.77 -8.46
N GLN A 210 -21.39 -12.56 -7.99
CA GLN A 210 -20.83 -11.45 -8.78
C GLN A 210 -19.76 -10.71 -8.00
N ARG A 211 -18.71 -10.32 -8.70
CA ARG A 211 -17.68 -9.44 -8.14
C ARG A 211 -18.14 -8.00 -8.31
N PRO A 212 -18.26 -7.20 -7.23
CA PRO A 212 -18.52 -5.78 -7.37
C PRO A 212 -17.43 -5.09 -8.16
N ALA A 213 -17.81 -4.34 -9.22
CA ALA A 213 -16.83 -3.65 -10.09
C ALA A 213 -15.93 -2.70 -9.30
N PHE A 214 -16.51 -1.96 -8.37
CA PHE A 214 -15.81 -1.07 -7.45
C PHE A 214 -14.68 -1.77 -6.66
N LEU A 215 -14.94 -2.95 -6.08
CA LEU A 215 -13.91 -3.70 -5.33
C LEU A 215 -12.81 -4.26 -6.26
N ALA A 216 -13.19 -4.62 -7.49
CA ALA A 216 -12.19 -5.02 -8.49
C ALA A 216 -11.30 -3.84 -8.89
N GLU A 217 -11.86 -2.65 -9.07
CA GLU A 217 -11.13 -1.42 -9.37
C GLU A 217 -10.16 -1.05 -8.23
N LEU A 218 -10.62 -1.05 -6.96
CA LEU A 218 -9.77 -0.79 -5.80
C LEU A 218 -8.56 -1.72 -5.74
N ALA A 219 -8.75 -3.00 -6.03
CA ALA A 219 -7.64 -3.95 -6.07
C ALA A 219 -6.63 -3.61 -7.16
N VAL A 220 -7.10 -3.27 -8.37
CA VAL A 220 -6.22 -2.93 -9.50
C VAL A 220 -5.42 -1.67 -9.21
N LEU A 221 -6.07 -0.59 -8.78
CA LEU A 221 -5.41 0.71 -8.57
C LEU A 221 -4.36 0.68 -7.44
N THR A 222 -4.52 -0.23 -6.47
CA THR A 222 -3.57 -0.37 -5.36
C THR A 222 -2.49 -1.44 -5.58
N GLY A 223 -2.55 -2.19 -6.69
CA GLY A 223 -1.64 -3.31 -6.96
C GLY A 223 -1.98 -4.60 -6.21
N GLY A 224 -3.10 -4.63 -5.51
CA GLY A 224 -3.64 -5.82 -4.89
C GLY A 224 -4.38 -6.74 -5.88
N ARG A 225 -5.23 -7.62 -5.36
CA ARG A 225 -6.00 -8.58 -6.17
C ARG A 225 -7.37 -8.81 -5.55
N SER A 226 -8.43 -8.77 -6.36
CA SER A 226 -9.78 -9.12 -5.92
C SER A 226 -10.08 -10.59 -6.19
N PHE A 227 -10.80 -11.22 -5.25
CA PHE A 227 -11.23 -12.61 -5.34
C PHE A 227 -12.76 -12.68 -5.32
N LEU A 228 -13.30 -13.62 -6.10
CA LEU A 228 -14.71 -13.99 -6.06
C LEU A 228 -14.80 -15.47 -5.68
N LEU A 229 -15.38 -15.75 -4.53
CA LEU A 229 -15.58 -17.08 -4.01
C LEU A 229 -17.03 -17.50 -4.15
N LYS A 230 -17.28 -18.75 -4.50
CA LYS A 230 -18.66 -19.29 -4.57
C LYS A 230 -19.29 -19.40 -3.19
N ASP A 231 -18.45 -19.78 -2.21
CA ASP A 231 -18.85 -19.87 -0.81
C ASP A 231 -17.64 -19.63 0.12
N ALA A 232 -17.91 -19.53 1.42
CA ALA A 232 -16.89 -19.24 2.43
C ALA A 232 -15.88 -20.37 2.69
N THR A 233 -16.10 -21.59 2.16
CA THR A 233 -15.17 -22.71 2.34
C THR A 233 -13.83 -22.50 1.62
N GLU A 234 -13.81 -21.59 0.63
CA GLU A 234 -12.61 -21.25 -0.12
C GLU A 234 -11.74 -20.16 0.58
N LEU A 235 -12.25 -19.54 1.67
CA LEU A 235 -11.60 -18.41 2.35
C LEU A 235 -10.20 -18.75 2.88
N GLU A 236 -10.05 -19.90 3.52
CA GLU A 236 -8.77 -20.31 4.10
C GLU A 236 -7.66 -20.40 3.04
N LYS A 237 -7.95 -21.07 1.91
CA LYS A 237 -7.02 -21.17 0.78
C LYS A 237 -6.72 -19.81 0.18
N THR A 238 -7.72 -18.95 0.04
CA THR A 238 -7.57 -17.62 -0.53
C THR A 238 -6.71 -16.73 0.36
N LEU A 239 -6.96 -16.73 1.67
CA LEU A 239 -6.16 -15.95 2.63
C LEU A 239 -4.71 -16.47 2.69
N SER A 240 -4.49 -17.78 2.61
CA SER A 240 -3.14 -18.36 2.49
C SER A 240 -2.42 -17.92 1.21
N THR A 241 -3.14 -17.83 0.10
CA THR A 241 -2.60 -17.30 -1.16
C THR A 241 -2.20 -15.83 -1.02
N ILE A 242 -3.04 -15.00 -0.39
CA ILE A 242 -2.74 -13.58 -0.14
C ILE A 242 -1.54 -13.43 0.80
N ALA A 243 -1.46 -14.20 1.89
CA ALA A 243 -0.34 -14.17 2.81
C ALA A 243 0.99 -14.50 2.09
N ARG A 244 0.98 -15.51 1.22
CA ARG A 244 2.14 -15.89 0.40
C ARG A 244 2.49 -14.78 -0.61
N GLU A 245 1.51 -14.20 -1.30
CA GLU A 245 1.72 -13.12 -2.24
C GLU A 245 2.34 -11.90 -1.55
N LEU A 246 1.76 -11.44 -0.43
CA LEU A 246 2.29 -10.35 0.36
C LEU A 246 3.73 -10.62 0.86
N ARG A 247 4.14 -11.88 1.00
CA ARG A 247 5.48 -12.27 1.46
C ARG A 247 6.55 -12.12 0.38
N TYR A 248 6.20 -12.36 -0.89
CA TYR A 248 7.14 -12.47 -1.99
C TYR A 248 7.05 -11.34 -3.03
N GLN A 249 6.64 -10.13 -2.59
CA GLN A 249 6.64 -8.96 -3.44
C GLN A 249 8.06 -8.38 -3.57
N TYR A 250 8.28 -7.68 -4.69
CA TYR A 250 9.46 -6.86 -4.91
C TYR A 250 9.19 -5.42 -4.46
N LEU A 251 10.10 -4.83 -3.73
CA LEU A 251 10.11 -3.39 -3.45
C LEU A 251 10.99 -2.69 -4.48
N LEU A 252 10.39 -1.74 -5.18
CA LEU A 252 11.04 -0.87 -6.15
C LEU A 252 10.90 0.57 -5.64
N GLY A 253 12.01 1.19 -5.23
CA GLY A 253 12.01 2.57 -4.76
C GLY A 253 12.73 3.46 -5.76
N TYR A 254 12.17 4.64 -6.04
CA TYR A 254 12.78 5.64 -6.90
C TYR A 254 12.53 7.06 -6.37
N ALA A 255 13.44 7.97 -6.68
CA ALA A 255 13.22 9.39 -6.50
C ALA A 255 12.63 9.95 -7.80
N PRO A 256 11.45 10.60 -7.78
CA PRO A 256 10.86 11.16 -8.99
C PRO A 256 11.81 12.10 -9.72
N SER A 257 12.03 11.85 -11.02
CA SER A 257 12.86 12.73 -11.87
C SER A 257 12.25 14.13 -12.03
N ASN A 258 10.92 14.23 -11.93
CA ASN A 258 10.22 15.50 -11.77
C ASN A 258 9.91 15.69 -10.28
N PRO A 259 10.55 16.64 -9.60
CA PRO A 259 10.32 16.88 -8.18
C PRO A 259 8.84 17.09 -7.85
N ILE A 260 8.42 16.65 -6.67
CA ILE A 260 7.09 16.94 -6.16
C ILE A 260 7.15 18.31 -5.53
N GLU A 261 6.32 19.23 -6.01
CA GLU A 261 6.19 20.56 -5.41
C GLU A 261 5.39 20.45 -4.11
N GLU A 262 5.82 21.15 -3.08
CA GLU A 262 5.14 21.17 -1.79
C GLU A 262 3.71 21.70 -1.94
N GLY A 263 2.72 20.95 -1.47
CA GLY A 263 1.30 21.27 -1.59
C GLY A 263 0.70 21.01 -2.98
N ALA A 264 1.42 20.37 -3.89
CA ALA A 264 0.87 19.95 -5.17
C ALA A 264 0.04 18.68 -4.99
N HIS A 265 -1.28 18.80 -5.12
CA HIS A 265 -2.20 17.65 -5.11
C HIS A 265 -2.39 17.10 -6.54
N GLU A 266 -1.34 16.51 -7.11
CA GLU A 266 -1.38 15.98 -8.46
C GLU A 266 -1.37 14.46 -8.50
N TRP A 267 -2.02 13.87 -9.49
CA TRP A 267 -1.96 12.46 -9.77
C TRP A 267 -0.73 12.13 -10.61
N ARG A 268 0.06 11.17 -10.17
CA ARG A 268 1.22 10.63 -10.90
C ARG A 268 1.00 9.15 -11.19
N SER A 269 0.89 8.82 -12.47
CA SER A 269 0.71 7.43 -12.89
C SER A 269 2.00 6.63 -12.75
N ILE A 270 1.89 5.38 -12.31
CA ILE A 270 3.01 4.43 -12.21
C ILE A 270 2.75 3.25 -13.14
N ARG A 271 3.77 2.82 -13.84
CA ARG A 271 3.75 1.57 -14.61
C ARG A 271 5.05 0.82 -14.39
N VAL A 272 4.93 -0.43 -13.93
CA VAL A 272 6.06 -1.34 -13.76
C VAL A 272 6.03 -2.39 -14.86
N THR A 273 7.17 -2.60 -15.51
CA THR A 273 7.35 -3.62 -16.55
C THR A 273 8.61 -4.44 -16.29
N LEU A 274 8.74 -5.58 -16.96
CA LEU A 274 9.98 -6.36 -16.99
C LEU A 274 10.82 -5.97 -18.22
N THR A 275 12.15 -5.95 -18.05
CA THR A 275 13.12 -5.78 -19.14
C THR A 275 13.28 -7.09 -19.91
N GLY A 276 13.57 -6.98 -21.21
CA GLY A 276 13.80 -8.17 -22.03
C GLY A 276 12.53 -8.95 -22.40
N ASN A 277 12.72 -10.19 -22.85
CA ASN A 277 11.62 -11.05 -23.29
C ASN A 277 11.28 -12.04 -22.16
N HIS A 278 10.21 -11.73 -21.43
CA HIS A 278 9.64 -12.62 -20.40
C HIS A 278 8.22 -13.04 -20.82
N PRO A 279 8.07 -13.93 -21.85
CA PRO A 279 6.76 -14.34 -22.31
C PRO A 279 5.97 -15.00 -21.16
N GLY A 280 4.72 -14.61 -21.04
CA GLY A 280 3.81 -15.17 -20.02
C GLY A 280 3.94 -14.58 -18.62
N LEU A 281 4.96 -13.77 -18.32
CA LEU A 281 5.03 -13.07 -17.04
C LEU A 281 4.21 -11.79 -17.04
N ARG A 282 3.53 -11.54 -15.93
CA ARG A 282 2.73 -10.32 -15.70
C ARG A 282 3.15 -9.68 -14.40
N VAL A 283 3.33 -8.36 -14.45
CA VAL A 283 3.59 -7.53 -13.28
C VAL A 283 2.31 -6.88 -12.80
N ARG A 284 2.09 -6.86 -11.51
CA ARG A 284 1.02 -6.16 -10.85
C ARG A 284 1.62 -5.23 -9.80
N ALA A 285 1.30 -3.95 -9.87
CA ALA A 285 1.72 -2.92 -8.96
C ALA A 285 0.62 -1.85 -8.89
N ARG A 286 0.71 -0.88 -7.99
CA ARG A 286 -0.20 0.27 -7.97
C ARG A 286 -0.12 1.04 -9.29
N ASP A 287 -1.25 1.63 -9.73
CA ASP A 287 -1.35 2.38 -10.98
C ASP A 287 -0.86 3.83 -10.87
N GLY A 288 -0.59 4.30 -9.67
CA GLY A 288 -0.11 5.64 -9.39
C GLY A 288 -0.31 6.06 -7.94
N TYR A 289 -0.09 7.35 -7.68
CA TYR A 289 -0.30 7.98 -6.38
C TYR A 289 -0.67 9.44 -6.54
N THR A 290 -1.31 10.01 -5.52
CA THR A 290 -1.56 11.44 -5.42
C THR A 290 -0.51 12.04 -4.49
N THR A 291 0.14 13.12 -4.91
CA THR A 291 1.05 13.90 -4.06
C THR A 291 0.25 14.67 -3.02
N ASP A 292 0.79 14.83 -1.81
CA ASP A 292 0.20 15.60 -0.70
C ASP A 292 0.79 17.00 -0.63
#